data_3202f97899a9cc6126f3acd42abf5c61
#
_entry.id   3202f97899a9cc6126f3acd42abf5c61
#
_cell.length_a   1.000
_cell.length_b   1.000
_cell.length_c   1.000
_cell.angle_alpha   90.00
_cell.angle_beta   90.00
_cell.angle_gamma   90.00
#
_symmetry.space_group_name_H-M   'P 1'
#
loop_
_entity.id
_entity.type
_entity.pdbx_description
1 polymer ?
#
loop_
_entity_poly.entity_id
_entity_poly.type
_entity_poly.pdbx_seq_one_letter_code
_entity_poly.pdbx_strand_id
1 'polypeptide(L)'
;MSTIFRLQLGFPGESFPFLETLMPNWAPDGVLSPDKYLALVTLHGTIMVFFLLTAGLSGTFSNLLIPLQLGARDMASGFMNMLSYWFFFLSSCIMIASIFVEGGPASGGWTIYPPLSALPEAIPGSGLGMTLWIVSMALFIVSSLLGSLNYIVTVFNLRTKGMTMTRMPLTIWAFLITAVLGVLSFPVLFSAVLLLMFDRSFGTSFYLSDIYIAGSALEVDGGSPVLFEHLFWFLGHPEVYIILLPALGITSEVVATNSRKPIFGY
;
A
#
# COMPACT_ATOMS: atom_id res chain seq x y z
N MET A 1 15.87 4.09 -5.78
CA MET A 1 15.70 4.44 -4.37
C MET A 1 16.53 3.55 -3.43
N SER A 2 16.29 2.23 -3.39
CA SER A 2 16.95 1.31 -2.43
C SER A 2 18.49 1.42 -2.42
N THR A 3 19.12 1.43 -3.59
CA THR A 3 20.58 1.58 -3.71
C THR A 3 21.08 2.90 -3.11
N ILE A 4 20.34 3.99 -3.33
CA ILE A 4 20.72 5.33 -2.87
C ILE A 4 20.80 5.40 -1.34
N PHE A 5 19.71 5.03 -0.64
CA PHE A 5 19.73 5.11 0.81
C PHE A 5 20.62 4.04 1.46
N ARG A 6 20.87 2.89 0.79
CA ARG A 6 21.83 1.89 1.27
C ARG A 6 23.29 2.37 1.14
N LEU A 7 23.63 3.07 0.06
CA LEU A 7 24.94 3.69 -0.06
C LEU A 7 25.17 4.71 1.05
N GLN A 8 24.18 5.59 1.30
CA GLN A 8 24.30 6.58 2.37
C GLN A 8 24.38 5.95 3.76
N LEU A 9 23.68 4.83 3.99
CA LEU A 9 23.76 4.09 5.25
C LEU A 9 25.10 3.36 5.42
N GLY A 10 25.62 2.77 4.33
CA GLY A 10 26.89 2.06 4.33
C GLY A 10 28.12 2.97 4.46
N PHE A 11 28.01 4.21 4.00
CA PHE A 11 29.06 5.21 3.98
C PHE A 11 28.55 6.54 4.53
N PRO A 12 28.29 6.64 5.86
CA PRO A 12 27.73 7.83 6.45
C PRO A 12 28.66 9.04 6.30
N GLY A 13 28.11 10.15 5.76
CA GLY A 13 28.86 11.40 5.57
C GLY A 13 29.78 11.43 4.36
N GLU A 14 29.93 10.35 3.61
CA GLU A 14 30.65 10.40 2.33
C GLU A 14 29.81 11.03 1.24
N SER A 15 30.45 11.91 0.46
CA SER A 15 29.83 12.58 -0.68
C SER A 15 29.82 11.69 -1.91
N PHE A 16 28.66 11.58 -2.55
CA PHE A 16 28.49 10.88 -3.82
C PHE A 16 28.16 11.89 -4.93
N PRO A 17 29.11 12.28 -5.80
CA PRO A 17 28.90 13.31 -6.83
C PRO A 17 27.72 13.03 -7.76
N PHE A 18 27.38 11.76 -8.00
CA PHE A 18 26.22 11.41 -8.81
C PHE A 18 24.88 11.79 -8.16
N LEU A 19 24.81 11.83 -6.81
CA LEU A 19 23.60 12.26 -6.09
C LEU A 19 23.40 13.77 -6.23
N GLU A 20 24.46 14.54 -6.18
CA GLU A 20 24.42 15.99 -6.45
C GLU A 20 23.87 16.29 -7.84
N THR A 21 24.29 15.50 -8.85
CA THR A 21 23.82 15.66 -10.24
C THR A 21 22.37 15.20 -10.44
N LEU A 22 21.97 14.07 -9.84
CA LEU A 22 20.66 13.48 -10.04
C LEU A 22 19.58 14.11 -9.14
N MET A 23 19.95 14.57 -7.97
CA MET A 23 19.05 15.03 -6.92
C MET A 23 19.59 16.29 -6.19
N PRO A 24 19.88 17.39 -6.92
CA PRO A 24 20.56 18.56 -6.35
C PRO A 24 19.82 19.18 -5.15
N ASN A 25 18.48 19.13 -5.16
CA ASN A 25 17.65 19.65 -4.06
C ASN A 25 17.58 18.71 -2.85
N TRP A 26 18.03 17.46 -2.97
CA TRP A 26 17.94 16.46 -1.92
C TRP A 26 19.31 16.12 -1.32
N ALA A 27 20.34 16.26 -2.12
CA ALA A 27 21.74 15.99 -1.78
C ALA A 27 22.67 17.04 -2.41
N PRO A 28 22.62 18.32 -1.99
CA PRO A 28 23.37 19.42 -2.61
C PRO A 28 24.89 19.21 -2.55
N ASP A 29 25.37 18.52 -1.51
CA ASP A 29 26.80 18.20 -1.33
C ASP A 29 27.10 16.72 -1.63
N GLY A 30 26.23 16.04 -2.38
CA GLY A 30 26.32 14.60 -2.61
C GLY A 30 25.97 13.74 -1.41
N VAL A 31 25.46 14.34 -0.32
CA VAL A 31 25.03 13.68 0.92
C VAL A 31 23.55 13.96 1.13
N LEU A 32 22.75 12.90 1.34
CA LEU A 32 21.34 13.05 1.67
C LEU A 32 21.15 13.66 3.06
N SER A 33 20.32 14.68 3.17
CA SER A 33 19.89 15.15 4.48
C SER A 33 19.05 14.06 5.18
N PRO A 34 19.05 14.01 6.53
CA PRO A 34 18.27 13.02 7.28
C PRO A 34 16.79 12.95 6.87
N ASP A 35 16.17 14.11 6.63
CA ASP A 35 14.77 14.23 6.22
C ASP A 35 14.53 13.56 4.85
N LYS A 36 15.41 13.81 3.90
CA LYS A 36 15.31 13.24 2.55
C LYS A 36 15.64 11.76 2.54
N TYR A 37 16.55 11.32 3.42
CA TYR A 37 16.76 9.89 3.66
C TYR A 37 15.49 9.20 4.16
N LEU A 38 14.83 9.73 5.19
CA LEU A 38 13.58 9.20 5.73
C LEU A 38 12.45 9.24 4.68
N ALA A 39 12.37 10.30 3.89
CA ALA A 39 11.41 10.41 2.79
C ALA A 39 11.61 9.31 1.73
N LEU A 40 12.86 9.01 1.33
CA LEU A 40 13.17 7.92 0.41
C LEU A 40 12.80 6.54 0.97
N VAL A 41 13.08 6.30 2.25
CA VAL A 41 12.73 5.03 2.92
C VAL A 41 11.23 4.87 3.01
N THR A 42 10.50 5.92 3.39
CA THR A 42 9.04 5.93 3.48
C THR A 42 8.39 5.66 2.12
N LEU A 43 8.82 6.39 1.10
CA LEU A 43 8.29 6.26 -0.25
C LEU A 43 8.60 4.85 -0.83
N HIS A 44 9.83 4.36 -0.60
CA HIS A 44 10.21 3.00 -1.04
C HIS A 44 9.33 1.95 -0.37
N GLY A 45 9.15 2.00 0.95
CA GLY A 45 8.30 1.07 1.69
C GLY A 45 6.86 1.09 1.19
N THR A 46 6.28 2.28 1.03
CA THR A 46 4.91 2.47 0.53
C THR A 46 4.72 1.90 -0.88
N ILE A 47 5.62 2.24 -1.81
CA ILE A 47 5.53 1.78 -3.21
C ILE A 47 5.70 0.26 -3.28
N MET A 48 6.66 -0.31 -2.56
CA MET A 48 6.91 -1.75 -2.61
C MET A 48 5.75 -2.55 -2.03
N VAL A 49 5.21 -2.16 -0.89
CA VAL A 49 4.12 -2.89 -0.24
C VAL A 49 2.81 -2.74 -1.02
N PHE A 50 2.34 -1.53 -1.23
CA PHE A 50 1.01 -1.30 -1.78
C PHE A 50 0.99 -1.33 -3.32
N PHE A 51 1.87 -0.58 -3.98
CA PHE A 51 1.78 -0.42 -5.43
C PHE A 51 2.42 -1.57 -6.20
N LEU A 52 3.54 -2.12 -5.74
CA LEU A 52 4.22 -3.20 -6.45
C LEU A 52 3.70 -4.58 -6.04
N LEU A 53 3.78 -4.92 -4.75
CA LEU A 53 3.44 -6.28 -4.31
C LEU A 53 1.93 -6.51 -4.32
N THR A 54 1.14 -5.64 -3.70
CA THR A 54 -0.32 -5.81 -3.66
C THR A 54 -0.94 -5.66 -5.04
N ALA A 55 -0.72 -4.54 -5.73
CA ALA A 55 -1.27 -4.33 -7.05
C ALA A 55 -0.66 -5.25 -8.12
N GLY A 56 0.65 -5.51 -8.06
CA GLY A 56 1.33 -6.38 -9.01
C GLY A 56 0.90 -7.84 -8.89
N LEU A 57 0.96 -8.42 -7.70
CA LEU A 57 0.60 -9.83 -7.50
C LEU A 57 -0.91 -10.05 -7.52
N SER A 58 -1.67 -9.29 -6.74
CA SER A 58 -3.12 -9.49 -6.71
C SER A 58 -3.85 -8.80 -7.85
N GLY A 59 -3.44 -7.62 -8.31
CA GLY A 59 -4.09 -6.89 -9.38
C GLY A 59 -3.79 -7.43 -10.78
N THR A 60 -2.51 -7.57 -11.13
CA THR A 60 -2.10 -7.98 -12.49
C THR A 60 -2.34 -9.45 -12.74
N PHE A 61 -1.81 -10.32 -11.85
CA PHE A 61 -1.92 -11.77 -12.08
C PHE A 61 -3.34 -12.28 -11.89
N SER A 62 -4.15 -11.71 -10.98
CA SER A 62 -5.53 -12.13 -10.82
C SER A 62 -6.38 -11.86 -12.07
N ASN A 63 -6.25 -10.66 -12.66
CA ASN A 63 -6.99 -10.30 -13.86
C ASN A 63 -6.64 -11.18 -15.07
N LEU A 64 -5.43 -11.73 -15.11
CA LEU A 64 -5.00 -12.67 -16.12
C LEU A 64 -5.44 -14.12 -15.77
N LEU A 65 -5.12 -14.57 -14.57
CA LEU A 65 -5.22 -15.98 -14.21
C LEU A 65 -6.63 -16.41 -13.81
N ILE A 66 -7.42 -15.54 -13.18
CA ILE A 66 -8.78 -15.89 -12.75
C ILE A 66 -9.65 -16.27 -13.96
N PRO A 67 -9.81 -15.44 -15.01
CA PRO A 67 -10.58 -15.83 -16.18
C PRO A 67 -10.03 -17.08 -16.88
N LEU A 68 -8.72 -17.15 -17.08
CA LEU A 68 -8.08 -18.29 -17.75
C LEU A 68 -8.32 -19.61 -17.02
N GLN A 69 -8.10 -19.65 -15.72
CA GLN A 69 -8.20 -20.88 -14.94
C GLN A 69 -9.65 -21.27 -14.63
N LEU A 70 -10.58 -20.33 -14.62
CA LEU A 70 -12.02 -20.60 -14.47
C LEU A 70 -12.70 -20.95 -15.80
N GLY A 71 -12.06 -20.69 -16.94
CA GLY A 71 -12.66 -20.80 -18.26
C GLY A 71 -13.69 -19.71 -18.55
N ALA A 72 -13.57 -18.56 -17.88
CA ALA A 72 -14.38 -17.38 -18.14
C ALA A 72 -13.80 -16.54 -19.28
N ARG A 73 -14.65 -15.79 -19.99
CA ARG A 73 -14.17 -14.87 -21.04
C ARG A 73 -13.45 -13.66 -20.48
N ASP A 74 -13.93 -13.16 -19.35
CA ASP A 74 -13.42 -11.96 -18.67
C ASP A 74 -13.87 -12.00 -17.20
N MET A 75 -13.49 -10.98 -16.43
CA MET A 75 -13.99 -10.75 -15.09
C MET A 75 -15.51 -10.47 -15.12
N ALA A 76 -16.19 -10.67 -14.00
CA ALA A 76 -17.66 -10.56 -13.93
C ALA A 76 -18.16 -9.15 -14.29
N SER A 77 -17.41 -8.11 -13.94
CA SER A 77 -17.74 -6.72 -14.30
C SER A 77 -16.52 -6.04 -14.92
N GLY A 78 -16.53 -5.89 -16.24
CA GLY A 78 -15.52 -5.14 -16.98
C GLY A 78 -15.50 -3.66 -16.58
N PHE A 79 -16.66 -3.08 -16.25
CA PHE A 79 -16.75 -1.70 -15.79
C PHE A 79 -16.06 -1.49 -14.44
N MET A 80 -16.32 -2.35 -13.44
CA MET A 80 -15.66 -2.28 -12.14
C MET A 80 -14.16 -2.51 -12.27
N ASN A 81 -13.74 -3.41 -13.15
CA ASN A 81 -12.34 -3.67 -13.42
C ASN A 81 -11.61 -2.45 -13.97
N MET A 82 -12.21 -1.79 -14.96
CA MET A 82 -11.67 -0.56 -15.54
C MET A 82 -11.66 0.58 -14.52
N LEU A 83 -12.73 0.73 -13.74
CA LEU A 83 -12.82 1.77 -12.71
C LEU A 83 -11.76 1.58 -11.62
N SER A 84 -11.56 0.34 -11.16
CA SER A 84 -10.47 -0.02 -10.24
C SER A 84 -9.10 0.39 -10.77
N TYR A 85 -8.81 0.11 -12.03
CA TYR A 85 -7.56 0.53 -12.67
C TYR A 85 -7.39 2.05 -12.69
N TRP A 86 -8.42 2.83 -13.01
CA TRP A 86 -8.32 4.29 -13.05
C TRP A 86 -8.12 4.90 -11.67
N PHE A 87 -8.74 4.37 -10.63
CA PHE A 87 -8.45 4.78 -9.24
C PHE A 87 -7.00 4.46 -8.85
N PHE A 88 -6.49 3.28 -9.23
CA PHE A 88 -5.11 2.92 -9.00
C PHE A 88 -4.13 3.84 -9.74
N PHE A 89 -4.42 4.13 -11.02
CA PHE A 89 -3.59 5.01 -11.83
C PHE A 89 -3.52 6.43 -11.23
N LEU A 90 -4.67 6.99 -10.86
CA LEU A 90 -4.71 8.31 -10.23
C LEU A 90 -3.97 8.32 -8.88
N SER A 91 -4.16 7.30 -8.06
CA SER A 91 -3.40 7.09 -6.82
C SER A 91 -1.89 7.11 -7.06
N SER A 92 -1.43 6.38 -8.07
CA SER A 92 -0.01 6.30 -8.44
C SER A 92 0.54 7.66 -8.88
N CYS A 93 -0.22 8.40 -9.69
CA CYS A 93 0.16 9.75 -10.13
C CYS A 93 0.31 10.71 -8.94
N ILE A 94 -0.62 10.68 -7.99
CA ILE A 94 -0.57 11.52 -6.79
C ILE A 94 0.63 11.14 -5.91
N MET A 95 0.90 9.85 -5.73
CA MET A 95 2.07 9.38 -4.98
C MET A 95 3.37 9.87 -5.61
N ILE A 96 3.48 9.81 -6.94
CA ILE A 96 4.66 10.33 -7.66
C ILE A 96 4.74 11.85 -7.55
N ALA A 97 3.61 12.56 -7.67
CA ALA A 97 3.56 14.01 -7.53
C ALA A 97 4.07 14.50 -6.16
N SER A 98 3.90 13.68 -5.11
CA SER A 98 4.41 14.02 -3.77
C SER A 98 5.94 14.21 -3.71
N ILE A 99 6.68 13.68 -4.68
CA ILE A 99 8.15 13.84 -4.77
C ILE A 99 8.53 15.28 -5.12
N PHE A 100 7.68 15.96 -5.87
CA PHE A 100 7.97 17.27 -6.47
C PHE A 100 7.41 18.45 -5.66
N VAL A 101 6.70 18.20 -4.56
CA VAL A 101 6.18 19.27 -3.71
C VAL A 101 7.26 19.84 -2.80
N GLU A 102 7.06 21.06 -2.36
CA GLU A 102 7.89 21.69 -1.34
C GLU A 102 7.90 20.85 -0.06
N GLY A 103 9.07 20.65 0.53
CA GLY A 103 9.25 19.71 1.65
C GLY A 103 9.47 18.25 1.25
N GLY A 104 9.07 17.84 0.04
CA GLY A 104 9.19 16.46 -0.45
C GLY A 104 8.04 15.54 0.00
N PRO A 105 8.13 14.22 -0.27
CA PRO A 105 7.11 13.25 0.10
C PRO A 105 7.07 13.01 1.62
N ALA A 106 6.07 12.24 2.06
CA ALA A 106 5.97 11.81 3.47
C ALA A 106 7.27 11.14 3.94
N SER A 107 7.69 11.40 5.18
CA SER A 107 8.94 10.89 5.76
C SER A 107 8.80 10.25 7.15
N GLY A 108 7.57 10.02 7.61
CA GLY A 108 7.25 9.38 8.90
C GLY A 108 7.27 7.84 8.90
N GLY A 109 7.88 7.21 7.89
CA GLY A 109 7.78 5.76 7.67
C GLY A 109 6.52 5.38 6.87
N TRP A 110 6.49 4.18 6.27
CA TRP A 110 5.36 3.71 5.46
C TRP A 110 4.09 3.44 6.29
N THR A 111 4.23 3.30 7.60
CA THR A 111 3.12 3.13 8.56
C THR A 111 2.50 4.44 9.03
N ILE A 112 3.17 5.58 8.79
CA ILE A 112 2.68 6.94 9.04
C ILE A 112 2.03 7.14 10.41
N TYR A 113 2.65 6.71 11.49
CA TYR A 113 2.07 6.83 12.83
C TYR A 113 1.86 8.28 13.28
N PRO A 114 0.67 8.60 13.85
CA PRO A 114 0.52 9.84 14.61
C PRO A 114 1.39 9.79 15.89
N PRO A 115 1.75 10.94 16.48
CA PRO A 115 1.29 12.29 16.14
C PRO A 115 2.02 12.91 14.95
N LEU A 116 3.18 12.41 14.52
CA LEU A 116 3.99 12.99 13.46
C LEU A 116 3.20 13.19 12.16
N SER A 117 2.39 12.20 11.75
CA SER A 117 1.59 12.27 10.53
C SER A 117 0.34 13.14 10.65
N ALA A 118 -0.16 13.35 11.86
CA ALA A 118 -1.40 14.09 12.12
C ALA A 118 -1.20 15.61 12.22
N LEU A 119 0.02 16.07 12.55
CA LEU A 119 0.35 17.49 12.71
C LEU A 119 0.95 18.05 11.43
N PRO A 120 0.30 19.02 10.74
CA PRO A 120 0.84 19.60 9.50
C PRO A 120 2.20 20.27 9.68
N GLU A 121 2.45 20.82 10.86
CA GLU A 121 3.66 21.57 11.24
C GLU A 121 4.80 20.65 11.69
N ALA A 122 4.55 19.34 11.88
CA ALA A 122 5.58 18.43 12.33
C ALA A 122 6.70 18.26 11.28
N ILE A 123 7.93 18.39 11.71
CA ILE A 123 9.13 18.24 10.88
C ILE A 123 10.01 17.13 11.49
N PRO A 124 10.53 16.22 10.65
CA PRO A 124 10.37 16.09 9.20
C PRO A 124 9.07 15.38 8.80
N GLY A 125 8.54 15.73 7.62
CA GLY A 125 7.69 14.80 6.87
C GLY A 125 6.20 14.91 7.00
N SER A 126 5.68 16.01 7.54
CA SER A 126 4.25 16.17 7.69
C SER A 126 3.58 17.25 6.81
N GLY A 127 4.30 17.87 5.89
CA GLY A 127 3.77 18.87 4.96
C GLY A 127 2.81 18.32 3.90
N LEU A 128 2.68 19.05 2.79
CA LEU A 128 1.80 18.68 1.67
C LEU A 128 2.05 17.25 1.15
N GLY A 129 3.30 16.78 1.18
CA GLY A 129 3.65 15.41 0.78
C GLY A 129 2.94 14.33 1.59
N MET A 130 2.72 14.56 2.90
CA MET A 130 1.94 13.66 3.74
C MET A 130 0.45 13.68 3.37
N THR A 131 -0.10 14.86 3.08
CA THR A 131 -1.49 14.98 2.62
C THR A 131 -1.70 14.24 1.29
N LEU A 132 -0.77 14.37 0.35
CA LEU A 132 -0.82 13.64 -0.92
C LEU A 132 -0.67 12.13 -0.71
N TRP A 133 0.14 11.69 0.24
CA TRP A 133 0.22 10.27 0.62
C TRP A 133 -1.15 9.76 1.09
N ILE A 134 -1.83 10.48 1.99
CA ILE A 134 -3.15 10.11 2.50
C ILE A 134 -4.18 10.01 1.36
N VAL A 135 -4.24 11.02 0.48
CA VAL A 135 -5.16 11.03 -0.67
C VAL A 135 -4.86 9.88 -1.62
N SER A 136 -3.59 9.65 -1.92
CA SER A 136 -3.16 8.53 -2.77
C SER A 136 -3.59 7.20 -2.18
N MET A 137 -3.37 6.97 -0.88
CA MET A 137 -3.77 5.73 -0.22
C MET A 137 -5.28 5.56 -0.16
N ALA A 138 -6.06 6.62 0.04
CA ALA A 138 -7.52 6.55 -0.01
C ALA A 138 -8.01 6.04 -1.38
N LEU A 139 -7.46 6.57 -2.47
CA LEU A 139 -7.77 6.12 -3.83
C LEU A 139 -7.31 4.69 -4.10
N PHE A 140 -6.12 4.31 -3.60
CA PHE A 140 -5.62 2.94 -3.68
C PHE A 140 -6.57 1.95 -3.00
N ILE A 141 -7.09 2.29 -1.82
CA ILE A 141 -8.03 1.46 -1.07
C ILE A 141 -9.33 1.27 -1.86
N VAL A 142 -9.89 2.34 -2.42
CA VAL A 142 -11.09 2.25 -3.26
C VAL A 142 -10.85 1.33 -4.47
N SER A 143 -9.70 1.47 -5.14
CA SER A 143 -9.29 0.59 -6.22
C SER A 143 -9.26 -0.88 -5.81
N SER A 144 -8.60 -1.17 -4.69
CA SER A 144 -8.42 -2.53 -4.17
C SER A 144 -9.76 -3.18 -3.77
N LEU A 145 -10.68 -2.39 -3.20
CA LEU A 145 -12.03 -2.87 -2.87
C LEU A 145 -12.84 -3.23 -4.12
N LEU A 146 -12.83 -2.40 -5.14
CA LEU A 146 -13.51 -2.68 -6.41
C LEU A 146 -12.97 -3.95 -7.07
N GLY A 147 -11.63 -4.11 -7.10
CA GLY A 147 -10.98 -5.30 -7.61
C GLY A 147 -11.36 -6.55 -6.81
N SER A 148 -11.27 -6.50 -5.49
CA SER A 148 -11.59 -7.62 -4.60
C SER A 148 -13.04 -8.08 -4.75
N LEU A 149 -14.00 -7.16 -4.81
CA LEU A 149 -15.40 -7.49 -5.07
C LEU A 149 -15.58 -8.17 -6.42
N ASN A 150 -14.92 -7.67 -7.46
CA ASN A 150 -15.00 -8.26 -8.80
C ASN A 150 -14.41 -9.67 -8.84
N TYR A 151 -13.31 -9.94 -8.13
CA TYR A 151 -12.73 -11.28 -8.03
C TYR A 151 -13.67 -12.27 -7.35
N ILE A 152 -14.27 -11.90 -6.22
CA ILE A 152 -15.24 -12.72 -5.50
C ILE A 152 -16.41 -13.09 -6.40
N VAL A 153 -17.03 -12.11 -7.05
CA VAL A 153 -18.18 -12.30 -7.93
C VAL A 153 -17.80 -13.18 -9.14
N THR A 154 -16.61 -12.97 -9.72
CA THR A 154 -16.12 -13.77 -10.84
C THR A 154 -15.95 -15.23 -10.45
N VAL A 155 -15.29 -15.48 -9.32
CA VAL A 155 -15.05 -16.86 -8.86
C VAL A 155 -16.34 -17.58 -8.51
N PHE A 156 -17.31 -16.92 -7.90
CA PHE A 156 -18.57 -17.58 -7.57
C PHE A 156 -19.49 -17.82 -8.78
N ASN A 157 -19.56 -16.88 -9.72
CA ASN A 157 -20.59 -16.89 -10.76
C ASN A 157 -20.11 -17.38 -12.13
N LEU A 158 -18.82 -17.25 -12.45
CA LEU A 158 -18.31 -17.50 -13.80
C LEU A 158 -17.47 -18.78 -13.94
N ARG A 159 -17.49 -19.67 -12.97
CA ARG A 159 -16.84 -20.98 -13.10
C ARG A 159 -17.47 -21.79 -14.22
N THR A 160 -16.63 -22.46 -15.01
CA THR A 160 -17.06 -23.42 -16.01
C THR A 160 -17.97 -24.51 -15.40
N LYS A 161 -18.96 -24.98 -16.16
CA LYS A 161 -19.86 -26.06 -15.75
C LYS A 161 -19.05 -27.30 -15.34
N GLY A 162 -19.34 -27.85 -14.15
CA GLY A 162 -18.62 -28.97 -13.55
C GLY A 162 -17.42 -28.62 -12.70
N MET A 163 -16.97 -27.36 -12.68
CA MET A 163 -15.94 -26.88 -11.76
C MET A 163 -16.58 -26.52 -10.41
N THR A 164 -16.64 -27.48 -9.52
CA THR A 164 -17.05 -27.26 -8.12
C THR A 164 -15.94 -26.55 -7.35
N MET A 165 -16.25 -26.02 -6.17
CA MET A 165 -15.24 -25.37 -5.31
C MET A 165 -14.05 -26.30 -5.02
N THR A 166 -14.30 -27.58 -4.81
CA THR A 166 -13.26 -28.60 -4.56
C THR A 166 -12.43 -28.98 -5.79
N ARG A 167 -12.78 -28.50 -6.98
CA ARG A 167 -12.04 -28.72 -8.23
C ARG A 167 -11.36 -27.45 -8.76
N MET A 168 -11.45 -26.36 -8.01
CA MET A 168 -10.79 -25.12 -8.40
C MET A 168 -9.27 -25.27 -8.25
N PRO A 169 -8.47 -24.69 -9.16
CA PRO A 169 -7.03 -24.57 -8.98
C PRO A 169 -6.66 -23.87 -7.67
N LEU A 170 -5.52 -24.25 -7.09
CA LEU A 170 -5.06 -23.68 -5.82
C LEU A 170 -4.78 -22.17 -5.93
N THR A 171 -4.32 -21.72 -7.09
CA THR A 171 -4.16 -20.29 -7.40
C THR A 171 -5.48 -19.52 -7.28
N ILE A 172 -6.59 -20.10 -7.75
CA ILE A 172 -7.92 -19.45 -7.66
C ILE A 172 -8.39 -19.37 -6.21
N TRP A 173 -8.14 -20.40 -5.40
CA TRP A 173 -8.39 -20.35 -3.97
C TRP A 173 -7.57 -19.25 -3.29
N ALA A 174 -6.30 -19.11 -3.65
CA ALA A 174 -5.43 -18.06 -3.12
C ALA A 174 -5.98 -16.67 -3.44
N PHE A 175 -6.37 -16.39 -4.69
CA PHE A 175 -6.97 -15.11 -5.07
C PHE A 175 -8.33 -14.87 -4.42
N LEU A 176 -9.16 -15.89 -4.28
CA LEU A 176 -10.46 -15.76 -3.62
C LEU A 176 -10.30 -15.37 -2.14
N ILE A 177 -9.43 -16.07 -1.40
CA ILE A 177 -9.19 -15.76 0.01
C ILE A 177 -8.55 -14.38 0.14
N THR A 178 -7.60 -14.04 -0.72
CA THR A 178 -7.00 -12.70 -0.79
C THR A 178 -8.06 -11.62 -0.98
N ALA A 179 -9.01 -11.83 -1.89
CA ALA A 179 -10.10 -10.89 -2.13
C ALA A 179 -11.04 -10.74 -0.92
N VAL A 180 -11.34 -11.83 -0.23
CA VAL A 180 -12.13 -11.79 1.02
C VAL A 180 -11.39 -11.02 2.12
N LEU A 181 -10.10 -11.28 2.31
CA LEU A 181 -9.28 -10.52 3.25
C LEU A 181 -9.28 -9.02 2.91
N GLY A 182 -9.15 -8.69 1.62
CA GLY A 182 -9.19 -7.30 1.14
C GLY A 182 -10.51 -6.61 1.47
N VAL A 183 -11.65 -7.22 1.15
CA VAL A 183 -12.98 -6.65 1.44
C VAL A 183 -13.19 -6.42 2.94
N LEU A 184 -12.64 -7.28 3.79
CA LEU A 184 -12.80 -7.15 5.25
C LEU A 184 -11.86 -6.10 5.86
N SER A 185 -10.64 -5.96 5.34
CA SER A 185 -9.59 -5.16 5.98
C SER A 185 -9.39 -3.76 5.38
N PHE A 186 -9.54 -3.59 4.06
CA PHE A 186 -9.38 -2.29 3.43
C PHE A 186 -10.36 -1.20 3.91
N PRO A 187 -11.64 -1.48 4.22
CA PRO A 187 -12.53 -0.45 4.77
C PRO A 187 -12.07 0.10 6.11
N VAL A 188 -11.42 -0.73 6.93
CA VAL A 188 -10.89 -0.32 8.24
C VAL A 188 -9.70 0.63 8.06
N LEU A 189 -8.78 0.32 7.14
CA LEU A 189 -7.70 1.24 6.78
C LEU A 189 -8.24 2.54 6.16
N PHE A 190 -9.30 2.44 5.33
CA PHE A 190 -9.93 3.63 4.77
C PHE A 190 -10.44 4.57 5.86
N SER A 191 -11.09 4.02 6.89
CA SER A 191 -11.52 4.78 8.06
C SER A 191 -10.34 5.42 8.79
N ALA A 192 -9.24 4.68 9.00
CA ALA A 192 -8.03 5.20 9.63
C ALA A 192 -7.45 6.40 8.86
N VAL A 193 -7.37 6.29 7.55
CA VAL A 193 -6.83 7.33 6.66
C VAL A 193 -7.76 8.56 6.62
N LEU A 194 -9.08 8.37 6.63
CA LEU A 194 -10.04 9.49 6.68
C LEU A 194 -9.97 10.24 8.01
N LEU A 195 -9.93 9.55 9.14
CA LEU A 195 -9.81 10.18 10.45
C LEU A 195 -8.47 10.95 10.56
N LEU A 196 -7.38 10.40 10.01
CA LEU A 196 -6.11 11.10 9.94
C LEU A 196 -6.18 12.38 9.08
N MET A 197 -6.92 12.32 7.97
CA MET A 197 -7.16 13.49 7.13
C MET A 197 -7.96 14.56 7.90
N PHE A 198 -8.92 14.16 8.72
CA PHE A 198 -9.68 15.10 9.55
C PHE A 198 -8.83 15.75 10.61
N ASP A 199 -7.97 15.00 11.30
CA ASP A 199 -7.02 15.59 12.27
C ASP A 199 -6.12 16.64 11.60
N ARG A 200 -5.64 16.36 10.38
CA ARG A 200 -4.77 17.28 9.64
C ARG A 200 -5.48 18.50 9.06
N SER A 201 -6.71 18.35 8.58
CA SER A 201 -7.38 19.36 7.77
C SER A 201 -8.41 20.17 8.54
N PHE A 202 -9.00 19.59 9.58
CA PHE A 202 -10.09 20.20 10.34
C PHE A 202 -9.73 20.42 11.82
N GLY A 203 -8.51 20.05 12.24
CA GLY A 203 -8.06 20.24 13.63
C GLY A 203 -8.83 19.35 14.61
N THR A 204 -9.31 18.19 14.16
CA THR A 204 -9.84 17.17 15.07
C THR A 204 -8.71 16.46 15.80
N SER A 205 -9.01 15.73 16.85
CA SER A 205 -8.02 15.04 17.68
C SER A 205 -8.32 13.54 17.86
N PHE A 206 -8.73 12.85 16.80
CA PHE A 206 -8.97 11.38 16.87
C PHE A 206 -7.74 10.59 17.30
N TYR A 207 -6.56 11.03 16.83
CA TYR A 207 -5.28 10.36 17.06
C TYR A 207 -4.29 11.18 17.87
N LEU A 208 -4.69 12.37 18.29
CA LEU A 208 -3.86 13.28 19.07
C LEU A 208 -4.27 13.21 20.53
N SER A 209 -3.33 12.88 21.41
CA SER A 209 -3.44 12.98 22.86
C SER A 209 -2.75 14.24 23.36
N ASP A 210 -2.66 14.42 24.66
CA ASP A 210 -1.88 15.52 25.27
C ASP A 210 -0.45 15.52 24.73
N ILE A 211 -0.11 16.55 23.95
CA ILE A 211 1.19 16.70 23.32
C ILE A 211 1.87 17.95 23.85
N TYR A 212 3.10 17.79 24.31
CA TYR A 212 3.97 18.88 24.75
C TYR A 212 5.10 19.07 23.75
N ILE A 213 5.21 20.28 23.19
CA ILE A 213 6.32 20.67 22.31
C ILE A 213 7.12 21.76 23.01
N ALA A 214 8.39 21.52 23.26
CA ALA A 214 9.30 22.45 23.95
C ALA A 214 8.74 22.95 25.29
N GLY A 215 8.00 22.14 26.01
CA GLY A 215 7.41 22.48 27.32
C GLY A 215 6.05 23.18 27.26
N SER A 216 5.52 23.45 26.07
CA SER A 216 4.18 24.01 25.86
C SER A 216 3.22 22.93 25.43
N ALA A 217 2.07 22.84 26.10
CA ALA A 217 1.01 21.93 25.68
C ALA A 217 0.37 22.43 24.37
N LEU A 218 0.14 21.51 23.42
CA LEU A 218 -0.76 21.77 22.31
C LEU A 218 -2.21 21.65 22.83
N GLU A 219 -3.08 22.55 22.38
CA GLU A 219 -4.52 22.50 22.70
C GLU A 219 -5.22 21.38 21.88
N VAL A 220 -4.76 20.14 22.04
CA VAL A 220 -5.35 18.94 21.47
C VAL A 220 -5.53 17.92 22.56
N ASP A 221 -6.73 17.41 22.72
CA ASP A 221 -7.02 16.48 23.80
C ASP A 221 -8.04 15.38 23.34
N GLY A 222 -8.05 14.28 24.05
CA GLY A 222 -9.07 13.25 23.94
C GLY A 222 -8.85 12.13 22.94
N GLY A 223 -7.84 12.22 22.06
CA GLY A 223 -7.51 11.18 21.09
C GLY A 223 -6.44 10.20 21.56
N SER A 224 -6.08 9.23 20.70
CA SER A 224 -4.99 8.30 20.98
C SER A 224 -4.31 7.81 19.70
N PRO A 225 -2.98 7.94 19.59
CA PRO A 225 -2.20 7.33 18.51
C PRO A 225 -2.39 5.82 18.39
N VAL A 226 -2.63 5.14 19.52
CA VAL A 226 -2.87 3.69 19.58
C VAL A 226 -4.14 3.30 18.79
N LEU A 227 -5.14 4.17 18.73
CA LEU A 227 -6.33 3.92 17.90
C LEU A 227 -5.94 3.83 16.41
N PHE A 228 -5.06 4.72 15.92
CA PHE A 228 -4.55 4.62 14.56
C PHE A 228 -3.81 3.31 14.34
N GLU A 229 -2.92 2.95 15.26
CA GLU A 229 -2.13 1.72 15.13
C GLU A 229 -3.03 0.49 15.04
N HIS A 230 -4.07 0.38 15.87
CA HIS A 230 -5.02 -0.73 15.79
C HIS A 230 -5.78 -0.77 14.46
N LEU A 231 -6.28 0.36 13.98
CA LEU A 231 -6.99 0.45 12.70
C LEU A 231 -6.03 0.16 11.52
N PHE A 232 -4.81 0.67 11.57
CA PHE A 232 -3.79 0.42 10.54
C PHE A 232 -3.41 -1.06 10.48
N TRP A 233 -3.11 -1.67 11.62
CA TRP A 233 -2.67 -3.07 11.69
C TRP A 233 -3.79 -4.08 11.51
N PHE A 234 -5.05 -3.65 11.60
CA PHE A 234 -6.18 -4.48 11.17
C PHE A 234 -6.10 -4.82 9.67
N LEU A 235 -5.57 -3.94 8.85
CA LEU A 235 -5.15 -4.27 7.50
C LEU A 235 -3.70 -4.81 7.48
N GLY A 236 -2.79 -4.21 8.24
CA GLY A 236 -1.35 -4.41 8.07
C GLY A 236 -0.93 -5.88 8.10
N HIS A 237 -1.52 -6.71 8.97
CA HIS A 237 -1.25 -8.15 8.94
C HIS A 237 -2.00 -8.86 7.79
N PRO A 238 -3.32 -8.69 7.56
CA PRO A 238 -3.96 -9.20 6.36
C PRO A 238 -3.26 -8.81 5.06
N GLU A 239 -2.67 -7.63 4.97
CA GLU A 239 -1.93 -7.15 3.79
C GLU A 239 -0.76 -8.09 3.43
N VAL A 240 0.00 -8.55 4.42
CA VAL A 240 1.11 -9.49 4.14
C VAL A 240 0.60 -10.83 3.61
N TYR A 241 -0.59 -11.27 4.03
CA TYR A 241 -1.24 -12.45 3.47
C TYR A 241 -1.84 -12.19 2.08
N ILE A 242 -2.37 -11.00 1.82
CA ILE A 242 -2.83 -10.55 0.51
C ILE A 242 -1.69 -10.63 -0.52
N ILE A 243 -0.47 -10.34 -0.09
CA ILE A 243 0.74 -10.47 -0.91
C ILE A 243 1.17 -11.94 -1.04
N LEU A 244 1.21 -12.66 0.08
CA LEU A 244 1.81 -14.00 0.15
C LEU A 244 0.96 -15.08 -0.52
N LEU A 245 -0.36 -15.09 -0.29
CA LEU A 245 -1.24 -16.16 -0.77
C LEU A 245 -1.24 -16.32 -2.30
N PRO A 246 -1.36 -15.25 -3.10
CA PRO A 246 -1.24 -15.38 -4.56
C PRO A 246 0.11 -15.96 -5.00
N ALA A 247 1.19 -15.52 -4.38
CA ALA A 247 2.53 -16.03 -4.67
C ALA A 247 2.65 -17.53 -4.37
N LEU A 248 2.11 -18.01 -3.24
CA LEU A 248 2.09 -19.43 -2.88
C LEU A 248 1.21 -20.25 -3.82
N GLY A 249 0.03 -19.74 -4.19
CA GLY A 249 -0.87 -20.40 -5.15
C GLY A 249 -0.20 -20.60 -6.50
N ILE A 250 0.35 -19.53 -7.08
CA ILE A 250 1.08 -19.56 -8.36
C ILE A 250 2.29 -20.51 -8.27
N THR A 251 3.11 -20.40 -7.23
CA THR A 251 4.30 -21.24 -7.04
C THR A 251 3.93 -22.71 -6.97
N SER A 252 2.87 -23.06 -6.25
CA SER A 252 2.40 -24.44 -6.14
C SER A 252 2.06 -25.05 -7.50
N GLU A 253 1.36 -24.32 -8.35
CA GLU A 253 1.00 -24.78 -9.69
C GLU A 253 2.18 -24.82 -10.66
N VAL A 254 3.08 -23.83 -10.58
CA VAL A 254 4.32 -23.84 -11.37
C VAL A 254 5.18 -25.06 -11.02
N VAL A 255 5.34 -25.35 -9.72
CA VAL A 255 6.08 -26.53 -9.27
C VAL A 255 5.41 -27.82 -9.72
N ALA A 256 4.09 -27.94 -9.57
CA ALA A 256 3.33 -29.13 -10.02
C ALA A 256 3.48 -29.35 -11.53
N THR A 257 3.35 -28.29 -12.33
CA THR A 257 3.48 -28.36 -13.79
C THR A 257 4.90 -28.77 -14.21
N ASN A 258 5.93 -28.17 -13.63
CA ASN A 258 7.32 -28.49 -14.00
C ASN A 258 7.77 -29.87 -13.51
N SER A 259 7.32 -30.29 -12.33
CA SER A 259 7.61 -31.63 -11.79
C SER A 259 6.75 -32.72 -12.43
N ARG A 260 5.69 -32.35 -13.17
CA ARG A 260 4.69 -33.28 -13.74
C ARG A 260 4.04 -34.18 -12.68
N LYS A 261 3.82 -33.65 -11.47
CA LYS A 261 3.23 -34.36 -10.33
C LYS A 261 2.02 -33.59 -9.81
N PRO A 262 0.97 -34.27 -9.33
CA PRO A 262 -0.13 -33.61 -8.67
C PRO A 262 0.33 -32.92 -7.38
N ILE A 263 -0.39 -31.87 -6.98
CA ILE A 263 -0.17 -31.20 -5.68
C ILE A 263 -0.54 -32.17 -4.57
N PHE A 264 0.36 -32.37 -3.62
CA PHE A 264 0.12 -33.23 -2.45
C PHE A 264 -0.87 -32.56 -1.49
N GLY A 265 -1.86 -33.31 -1.03
CA GLY A 265 -2.81 -32.84 -0.02
C GLY A 265 -3.84 -31.82 -0.54
N TYR A 266 -4.09 -31.83 -1.84
CA TYR A 266 -5.15 -31.00 -2.43
C TYR A 266 -6.54 -31.47 -2.02
#